data_5cabced36436913dcd41bbfe395828ee
#
_entry.id   5cabced36436913dcd41bbfe395828ee
#
_cell.length_a   1.000
_cell.length_b   1.000
_cell.length_c   1.000
_cell.angle_alpha   90.00
_cell.angle_beta   90.00
_cell.angle_gamma   90.00
#
_symmetry.space_group_name_H-M   'P 1'
#
loop_
_entity.id
_entity.type
_entity.pdbx_description
1 polymer ?
#
loop_
_entity_poly.entity_id
_entity_poly.type
_entity_poly.pdbx_seq_one_letter_code
_entity_poly.pdbx_strand_id
1 'polypeptide(L)'
;MVSIQEIFERMEYGPAPEGAVVAEEWLAAHGATFGHWIGGQWREAQEHFASVNPATLETLADIGRGNSDDIDAAVNAARSALLPWQALSADARGRHLYALARQVQKHARMLAVLETLDNG
;
A
#
# COMPACT_ATOMS: atom_id res chain seq x y z
N MET A 1 40.49 -8.01 27.53
CA MET A 1 39.13 -7.52 27.81
C MET A 1 38.58 -7.07 26.45
N VAL A 2 37.53 -7.70 25.95
CA VAL A 2 36.91 -7.35 24.65
C VAL A 2 36.28 -5.98 24.81
N SER A 3 36.56 -5.06 23.89
CA SER A 3 35.94 -3.73 23.93
C SER A 3 34.48 -3.79 23.52
N ILE A 4 33.67 -2.82 23.98
CA ILE A 4 32.26 -2.69 23.56
C ILE A 4 32.16 -2.58 22.04
N GLN A 5 33.11 -1.92 21.40
CA GLN A 5 33.18 -1.76 19.95
C GLN A 5 33.41 -3.09 19.24
N GLU A 6 34.30 -3.95 19.74
CA GLU A 6 34.49 -5.32 19.21
C GLU A 6 33.26 -6.22 19.42
N ILE A 7 32.47 -5.98 20.46
CA ILE A 7 31.21 -6.69 20.68
C ILE A 7 30.19 -6.29 19.60
N PHE A 8 30.02 -5.00 19.34
CA PHE A 8 29.12 -4.50 18.30
C PHE A 8 29.50 -4.97 16.90
N GLU A 9 30.80 -4.99 16.57
CA GLU A 9 31.30 -5.46 15.26
C GLU A 9 31.14 -6.97 15.06
N ARG A 10 30.99 -7.75 16.14
CA ARG A 10 30.81 -9.21 16.11
C ARG A 10 29.38 -9.66 16.34
N MET A 11 28.46 -8.75 16.66
CA MET A 11 27.07 -9.08 16.78
C MET A 11 26.50 -9.37 15.39
N GLU A 12 26.37 -10.63 15.03
CA GLU A 12 25.53 -11.06 13.93
C GLU A 12 24.07 -10.87 14.36
N TYR A 13 23.49 -9.77 13.96
CA TYR A 13 22.03 -9.63 13.99
C TYR A 13 21.49 -10.61 12.96
N GLY A 14 20.71 -11.59 13.38
CA GLY A 14 19.94 -12.41 12.45
C GLY A 14 19.07 -11.51 11.56
N PRO A 15 18.51 -12.04 10.46
CA PRO A 15 17.64 -11.24 9.60
C PRO A 15 16.59 -10.55 10.45
N ALA A 16 16.49 -9.23 10.30
CA ALA A 16 15.50 -8.46 11.04
C ALA A 16 14.13 -9.13 10.82
N PRO A 17 13.37 -9.44 11.88
CA PRO A 17 12.05 -10.05 11.73
C PRO A 17 11.11 -9.20 10.87
N GLU A 18 11.52 -7.98 10.56
CA GLU A 18 10.81 -6.96 9.81
C GLU A 18 11.53 -6.58 8.49
N GLY A 19 12.18 -7.56 7.87
CA GLY A 19 12.83 -7.34 6.57
C GLY A 19 11.86 -6.86 5.50
N ALA A 20 12.34 -6.01 4.58
CA ALA A 20 11.55 -5.38 3.52
C ALA A 20 11.13 -6.34 2.40
N VAL A 21 11.71 -7.53 2.33
CA VAL A 21 11.57 -8.50 1.22
C VAL A 21 10.11 -8.76 0.82
N VAL A 22 9.21 -8.91 1.79
CA VAL A 22 7.78 -9.18 1.50
C VAL A 22 7.13 -8.03 0.73
N ALA A 23 7.49 -6.79 1.06
CA ALA A 23 6.97 -5.60 0.38
C ALA A 23 7.63 -5.42 -1.00
N GLU A 24 8.94 -5.61 -1.07
CA GLU A 24 9.71 -5.51 -2.32
C GLU A 24 9.27 -6.56 -3.34
N GLU A 25 9.08 -7.81 -2.92
CA GLU A 25 8.55 -8.88 -3.77
C GLU A 25 7.12 -8.58 -4.24
N TRP A 26 6.29 -8.00 -3.36
CA TRP A 26 4.94 -7.60 -3.73
C TRP A 26 4.95 -6.47 -4.76
N LEU A 27 5.76 -5.43 -4.58
CA LEU A 27 5.93 -4.35 -5.55
C LEU A 27 6.40 -4.89 -6.91
N ALA A 28 7.43 -5.74 -6.92
CA ALA A 28 7.97 -6.36 -8.13
C ALA A 28 6.93 -7.23 -8.85
N ALA A 29 6.14 -8.02 -8.11
CA ALA A 29 5.09 -8.86 -8.66
C ALA A 29 3.96 -8.05 -9.35
N HIS A 30 3.79 -6.77 -8.96
CA HIS A 30 2.83 -5.84 -9.55
C HIS A 30 3.46 -4.88 -10.56
N GLY A 31 4.72 -5.12 -10.97
CA GLY A 31 5.44 -4.29 -11.93
C GLY A 31 5.84 -2.91 -11.40
N ALA A 32 5.73 -2.69 -10.10
CA ALA A 32 6.03 -1.42 -9.41
C ALA A 32 5.41 -0.18 -10.07
N THR A 33 4.29 -0.35 -10.78
CA THR A 33 3.55 0.75 -11.43
C THR A 33 2.08 0.63 -11.10
N PHE A 34 1.52 1.70 -10.54
CA PHE A 34 0.15 1.71 -10.03
C PHE A 34 -0.65 2.85 -10.63
N GLY A 35 -1.77 2.51 -11.28
CA GLY A 35 -2.78 3.45 -11.74
C GLY A 35 -3.83 3.74 -10.66
N HIS A 36 -5.07 4.00 -11.12
CA HIS A 36 -6.21 4.33 -10.26
C HIS A 36 -7.16 3.15 -10.15
N TRP A 37 -7.67 2.89 -8.94
CA TRP A 37 -8.75 1.94 -8.72
C TRP A 37 -10.08 2.68 -8.62
N ILE A 38 -10.86 2.70 -9.69
CA ILE A 38 -12.11 3.47 -9.78
C ILE A 38 -13.25 2.58 -10.25
N GLY A 39 -14.35 2.59 -9.52
CA GLY A 39 -15.55 1.85 -9.89
C GLY A 39 -15.35 0.33 -9.95
N GLY A 40 -14.43 -0.21 -9.15
CA GLY A 40 -14.11 -1.64 -9.13
C GLY A 40 -13.17 -2.10 -10.25
N GLN A 41 -12.51 -1.20 -10.92
CA GLN A 41 -11.60 -1.48 -12.04
C GLN A 41 -10.31 -0.68 -11.95
N TRP A 42 -9.20 -1.28 -12.41
CA TRP A 42 -7.96 -0.57 -12.65
C TRP A 42 -8.07 0.32 -13.88
N ARG A 43 -7.54 1.54 -13.77
CA ARG A 43 -7.37 2.50 -14.85
C ARG A 43 -5.92 2.95 -14.91
N GLU A 44 -5.36 2.97 -16.10
CA GLU A 44 -4.04 3.55 -16.32
C GLU A 44 -4.07 5.05 -16.08
N ALA A 45 -3.03 5.59 -15.46
CA ALA A 45 -2.84 7.01 -15.31
C ALA A 45 -2.13 7.56 -16.56
N GLN A 46 -2.45 8.81 -16.92
CA GLN A 46 -1.76 9.50 -18.03
C GLN A 46 -0.36 9.96 -17.61
N GLU A 47 -0.20 10.34 -16.36
CA GLU A 47 1.06 10.78 -15.77
C GLU A 47 1.35 9.98 -14.51
N HIS A 48 2.64 9.82 -14.20
CA HIS A 48 3.10 9.14 -12.99
C HIS A 48 4.11 10.02 -12.26
N PHE A 49 4.31 9.73 -10.97
CA PHE A 49 5.40 10.25 -10.17
C PHE A 49 6.02 9.12 -9.36
N ALA A 50 7.32 9.22 -9.12
CA ALA A 50 8.04 8.22 -8.33
C ALA A 50 7.72 8.38 -6.84
N SER A 51 7.35 7.27 -6.18
CA SER A 51 7.46 7.13 -4.73
C SER A 51 8.88 6.70 -4.42
N VAL A 52 9.53 7.38 -3.49
CA VAL A 52 10.95 7.22 -3.18
C VAL A 52 11.12 6.88 -1.71
N ASN A 53 11.89 5.84 -1.41
CA ASN A 53 12.28 5.53 -0.05
C ASN A 53 13.17 6.67 0.51
N PRO A 54 12.75 7.39 1.56
CA PRO A 54 13.50 8.53 2.07
C PRO A 54 14.84 8.15 2.73
N ALA A 55 15.01 6.89 3.13
CA ALA A 55 16.23 6.42 3.76
C ALA A 55 17.32 6.05 2.72
N THR A 56 16.94 5.50 1.56
CA THR A 56 17.89 5.04 0.53
C THR A 56 17.90 5.90 -0.72
N LEU A 57 16.87 6.72 -0.92
CA LEU A 57 16.60 7.52 -2.13
C LEU A 57 16.34 6.66 -3.39
N GLU A 58 16.06 5.38 -3.21
CA GLU A 58 15.68 4.48 -4.30
C GLU A 58 14.19 4.61 -4.62
N THR A 59 13.85 4.51 -5.88
CA THR A 59 12.44 4.50 -6.32
C THR A 59 11.79 3.19 -5.92
N LEU A 60 10.69 3.29 -5.20
CA LEU A 60 9.86 2.14 -4.78
C LEU A 60 8.86 1.75 -5.87
N ALA A 61 8.20 2.73 -6.44
CA ALA A 61 7.17 2.53 -7.45
C ALA A 61 6.85 3.83 -8.20
N ASP A 62 6.26 3.68 -9.38
CA ASP A 62 5.64 4.76 -10.15
C ASP A 62 4.14 4.82 -9.87
N ILE A 63 3.68 5.92 -9.30
CA ILE A 63 2.30 6.11 -8.85
C ILE A 63 1.57 7.04 -9.84
N GLY A 64 0.40 6.61 -10.26
CA GLY A 64 -0.45 7.40 -11.15
C GLY A 64 -0.86 8.74 -10.56
N ARG A 65 -0.63 9.81 -11.31
CA ARG A 65 -1.09 11.16 -10.98
C ARG A 65 -2.52 11.34 -11.49
N GLY A 66 -3.48 11.49 -10.59
CA GLY A 66 -4.88 11.74 -10.95
C GLY A 66 -5.07 13.13 -11.55
N ASN A 67 -5.87 13.21 -12.60
CA ASN A 67 -6.32 14.45 -13.21
C ASN A 67 -7.82 14.72 -12.90
N SER A 68 -8.39 15.80 -13.46
CA SER A 68 -9.80 16.16 -13.26
C SER A 68 -10.77 15.06 -13.70
N ASP A 69 -10.47 14.38 -14.82
CA ASP A 69 -11.35 13.37 -15.38
C ASP A 69 -11.35 12.10 -14.51
N ASP A 70 -10.22 11.78 -13.89
CA ASP A 70 -10.10 10.68 -12.90
C ASP A 70 -10.92 10.99 -11.65
N ILE A 71 -10.87 12.24 -11.17
CA ILE A 71 -11.67 12.68 -10.01
C ILE A 71 -13.16 12.61 -10.34
N ASP A 72 -13.57 13.12 -11.50
CA ASP A 72 -14.96 13.06 -11.94
C ASP A 72 -15.46 11.62 -12.09
N ALA A 73 -14.64 10.74 -12.65
CA ALA A 73 -14.96 9.33 -12.75
C ALA A 73 -15.12 8.67 -11.38
N ALA A 74 -14.24 8.98 -10.42
CA ALA A 74 -14.31 8.45 -9.06
C ALA A 74 -15.58 8.93 -8.33
N VAL A 75 -15.89 10.23 -8.45
CA VAL A 75 -17.11 10.81 -7.84
C VAL A 75 -18.37 10.21 -8.47
N ASN A 76 -18.40 10.04 -9.79
CA ASN A 76 -19.55 9.45 -10.48
C ASN A 76 -19.74 7.97 -10.08
N ALA A 77 -18.65 7.21 -9.95
CA ALA A 77 -18.70 5.83 -9.46
C ALA A 77 -19.25 5.77 -8.02
N ALA A 78 -18.78 6.64 -7.14
CA ALA A 78 -19.25 6.72 -5.75
C ALA A 78 -20.74 7.11 -5.68
N ARG A 79 -21.18 8.08 -6.48
CA ARG A 79 -22.61 8.48 -6.55
C ARG A 79 -23.48 7.34 -7.04
N SER A 80 -23.04 6.61 -8.06
CA SER A 80 -23.77 5.45 -8.58
C SER A 80 -23.89 4.33 -7.55
N ALA A 81 -22.90 4.14 -6.70
CA ALA A 81 -22.91 3.14 -5.63
C ALA A 81 -23.74 3.57 -4.40
N LEU A 82 -24.05 4.85 -4.24
CA LEU A 82 -24.68 5.38 -3.02
C LEU A 82 -26.04 4.77 -2.75
N LEU A 83 -26.95 4.77 -3.71
CA LEU A 83 -28.31 4.25 -3.53
C LEU A 83 -28.34 2.75 -3.24
N PRO A 84 -27.65 1.88 -4.01
CA PRO A 84 -27.52 0.46 -3.66
C PRO A 84 -26.93 0.25 -2.26
N TRP A 85 -25.91 1.02 -1.86
CA TRP A 85 -25.31 0.94 -0.54
C TRP A 85 -26.29 1.33 0.56
N GLN A 86 -27.06 2.41 0.39
CA GLN A 86 -28.06 2.86 1.36
C GLN A 86 -29.21 1.87 1.50
N ALA A 87 -29.55 1.14 0.44
CA ALA A 87 -30.61 0.12 0.47
C ALA A 87 -30.23 -1.12 1.29
N LEU A 88 -28.94 -1.33 1.56
CA LEU A 88 -28.49 -2.43 2.41
C LEU A 88 -28.89 -2.17 3.87
N SER A 89 -29.23 -3.24 4.61
CA SER A 89 -29.40 -3.16 6.07
C SER A 89 -28.09 -2.75 6.76
N ALA A 90 -28.17 -2.20 7.96
CA ALA A 90 -26.99 -1.85 8.75
C ALA A 90 -26.08 -3.07 8.99
N ASP A 91 -26.66 -4.24 9.24
CA ASP A 91 -25.94 -5.50 9.40
C ASP A 91 -25.19 -5.91 8.10
N ALA A 92 -25.84 -5.78 6.94
CA ALA A 92 -25.22 -6.08 5.66
C ALA A 92 -24.04 -5.14 5.38
N ARG A 93 -24.19 -3.83 5.63
CA ARG A 93 -23.06 -2.87 5.52
C ARG A 93 -21.94 -3.20 6.50
N GLY A 94 -22.28 -3.57 7.74
CA GLY A 94 -21.32 -4.01 8.75
C GLY A 94 -20.50 -5.21 8.29
N ARG A 95 -21.13 -6.21 7.64
CA ARG A 95 -20.40 -7.37 7.08
C ARG A 95 -19.40 -6.98 6.00
N HIS A 96 -19.70 -6.02 5.13
CA HIS A 96 -18.74 -5.53 4.14
C HIS A 96 -17.52 -4.85 4.80
N LEU A 97 -17.78 -4.00 5.80
CA LEU A 97 -16.69 -3.34 6.55
C LEU A 97 -15.85 -4.35 7.34
N TYR A 98 -16.48 -5.35 7.93
CA TYR A 98 -15.76 -6.44 8.61
C TYR A 98 -14.88 -7.23 7.64
N ALA A 99 -15.41 -7.56 6.46
CA ALA A 99 -14.62 -8.24 5.42
C ALA A 99 -13.39 -7.42 5.01
N LEU A 100 -13.54 -6.10 4.84
CA LEU A 100 -12.42 -5.20 4.57
C LEU A 100 -11.39 -5.21 5.72
N ALA A 101 -11.85 -5.11 6.97
CA ALA A 101 -10.97 -5.17 8.13
C ALA A 101 -10.17 -6.48 8.19
N ARG A 102 -10.80 -7.60 7.84
CA ARG A 102 -10.12 -8.91 7.75
C ARG A 102 -9.05 -8.94 6.66
N GLN A 103 -9.25 -8.29 5.52
CA GLN A 103 -8.22 -8.17 4.48
C GLN A 103 -7.04 -7.32 4.97
N VAL A 104 -7.30 -6.20 5.64
CA VAL A 104 -6.24 -5.37 6.24
C VAL A 104 -5.45 -6.18 7.27
N GLN A 105 -6.12 -6.92 8.17
CA GLN A 105 -5.44 -7.79 9.13
C GLN A 105 -4.57 -8.87 8.46
N LYS A 106 -5.08 -9.51 7.41
CA LYS A 106 -4.36 -10.54 6.67
C LYS A 106 -3.06 -10.02 6.06
N HIS A 107 -3.05 -8.77 5.61
CA HIS A 107 -1.92 -8.14 4.94
C HIS A 107 -1.20 -7.10 5.82
N ALA A 108 -1.50 -7.07 7.13
CA ALA A 108 -1.05 -6.02 8.05
C ALA A 108 0.47 -5.83 8.04
N ARG A 109 1.24 -6.92 8.03
CA ARG A 109 2.70 -6.85 8.01
C ARG A 109 3.22 -6.21 6.72
N MET A 110 2.74 -6.67 5.57
CA MET A 110 3.13 -6.14 4.26
C MET A 110 2.78 -4.65 4.16
N LEU A 111 1.57 -4.27 4.58
CA LEU A 111 1.13 -2.88 4.59
C LEU A 111 1.99 -2.00 5.50
N ALA A 112 2.35 -2.48 6.72
CA ALA A 112 3.20 -1.75 7.63
C ALA A 112 4.62 -1.54 7.08
N VAL A 113 5.18 -2.55 6.42
CA VAL A 113 6.50 -2.45 5.78
C VAL A 113 6.47 -1.48 4.60
N LEU A 114 5.44 -1.54 3.74
CA LEU A 114 5.27 -0.58 2.64
C LEU A 114 5.17 0.85 3.16
N GLU A 115 4.38 1.07 4.21
CA GLU A 115 4.26 2.39 4.86
C GLU A 115 5.61 2.90 5.38
N THR A 116 6.40 2.02 6.01
CA THR A 116 7.74 2.37 6.50
C THR A 116 8.70 2.69 5.34
N LEU A 117 8.66 1.94 4.26
CA LEU A 117 9.50 2.20 3.08
C LEU A 117 9.17 3.54 2.41
N ASP A 118 7.90 3.94 2.41
CA ASP A 118 7.42 5.17 1.77
C ASP A 118 7.63 6.41 2.64
N ASN A 119 7.46 6.29 3.96
CA ASN A 119 7.54 7.43 4.89
C ASN A 119 8.85 7.51 5.68
N GLY A 120 9.61 6.45 5.79
CA GLY A 120 10.87 6.37 6.56
C GLY A 120 10.71 5.79 7.94
#